data_9f717b94cbe0d46cf12ee9e3b5b59ad5
#
_entry.id   9f717b94cbe0d46cf12ee9e3b5b59ad5
#
_cell.length_a   1.000
_cell.length_b   1.000
_cell.length_c   1.000
_cell.angle_alpha   90.00
_cell.angle_beta   90.00
_cell.angle_gamma   90.00
#
_symmetry.space_group_name_H-M   'P 1'
#
loop_
_entity.id
_entity.type
_entity.pdbx_description
1 polymer ?
#
loop_
_entity_poly.entity_id
_entity_poly.type
_entity_poly.pdbx_seq_one_letter_code
_entity_poly.pdbx_strand_id
1 'polypeptide(L)'
;ELVDSHDGKITATLKEAVNTTFTNNYEAQPVTAKSFSATKALEGRGLAEGEFEFQLTAAEGTPMPQATTATNAADGTVAFSPITYHLGDLAGETSKTFTYTISEVANGKAGVTYDQTKHTASVTVTDNGDGTLSVSDPVYDDGSATAPTFTNTYKAAAVTTALPTVTKIVSGDKPDAYPTFTFALEALNGSILPDSAG
;
A
#
# COMPACT_ATOMS: atom_id res chain seq x y z
N GLU A 1 63.91 27.18 -6.65
CA GLU A 1 65.26 27.63 -7.02
C GLU A 1 65.53 29.03 -6.46
N LEU A 2 66.64 29.21 -5.87
CA LEU A 2 67.14 30.52 -5.41
C LEU A 2 68.16 31.01 -6.41
N VAL A 3 67.88 32.17 -6.99
CA VAL A 3 68.80 32.80 -7.95
C VAL A 3 69.26 34.14 -7.39
N ASP A 4 70.58 34.30 -7.24
CA ASP A 4 71.20 35.58 -6.93
C ASP A 4 71.42 36.33 -8.24
N SER A 5 70.77 37.45 -8.44
CA SER A 5 70.86 38.30 -9.66
C SER A 5 72.10 39.18 -9.64
N HIS A 6 72.98 39.14 -8.61
CA HIS A 6 74.18 39.98 -8.44
C HIS A 6 73.92 41.50 -8.40
N ASP A 7 72.62 41.85 -8.22
CA ASP A 7 72.14 43.24 -8.06
C ASP A 7 71.70 43.56 -6.60
N GLY A 8 72.03 42.69 -5.68
CA GLY A 8 71.65 42.77 -4.26
C GLY A 8 70.27 42.21 -3.98
N LYS A 9 69.63 41.44 -4.94
CA LYS A 9 68.37 40.78 -4.79
C LYS A 9 68.54 39.30 -4.99
N ILE A 10 67.88 38.52 -4.14
CA ILE A 10 67.70 37.10 -4.28
C ILE A 10 66.21 36.83 -4.71
N THR A 11 66.07 36.18 -5.82
CA THR A 11 64.75 35.79 -6.30
C THR A 11 64.50 34.32 -5.96
N ALA A 12 63.42 34.04 -5.29
CA ALA A 12 62.95 32.67 -5.00
C ALA A 12 61.83 32.32 -5.97
N THR A 13 62.04 31.31 -6.78
CA THR A 13 61.01 30.80 -7.67
C THR A 13 60.67 29.37 -7.31
N LEU A 14 59.39 29.06 -7.17
CA LEU A 14 58.95 27.66 -7.04
C LEU A 14 59.22 26.94 -8.38
N LYS A 15 59.97 25.85 -8.31
CA LYS A 15 60.42 25.08 -9.47
C LYS A 15 59.28 24.26 -10.10
N GLU A 16 58.23 24.01 -9.31
CA GLU A 16 57.03 23.31 -9.76
C GLU A 16 55.79 23.97 -9.11
N ALA A 17 54.66 23.92 -9.81
CA ALA A 17 53.39 24.33 -9.25
C ALA A 17 53.03 23.36 -8.11
N VAL A 18 52.98 23.89 -6.90
CA VAL A 18 52.49 23.10 -5.74
C VAL A 18 50.97 23.07 -5.83
N ASN A 19 50.41 21.87 -5.95
CA ASN A 19 48.97 21.72 -5.79
C ASN A 19 48.61 21.92 -4.32
N THR A 20 47.91 23.02 -4.02
CA THR A 20 47.47 23.39 -2.67
C THR A 20 45.98 23.08 -2.42
N THR A 21 45.38 22.26 -3.27
CA THR A 21 43.97 21.86 -3.09
C THR A 21 43.89 20.79 -2.02
N PHE A 22 43.14 21.07 -0.99
CA PHE A 22 42.71 20.12 0.04
C PHE A 22 41.24 19.80 -0.17
N THR A 23 40.93 18.51 -0.29
CA THR A 23 39.54 18.05 -0.47
C THR A 23 39.15 17.26 0.78
N ASN A 24 38.08 17.70 1.44
CA ASN A 24 37.42 16.93 2.51
C ASN A 24 36.19 16.24 1.93
N ASN A 25 36.11 14.95 2.13
CA ASN A 25 34.91 14.19 1.84
C ASN A 25 34.04 14.07 3.10
N TYR A 26 32.77 14.39 2.97
CA TYR A 26 31.76 14.15 4.00
C TYR A 26 30.89 12.97 3.60
N GLU A 27 30.66 12.04 4.52
CA GLU A 27 29.81 10.87 4.36
C GLU A 27 28.93 10.72 5.60
N ALA A 28 27.71 10.25 5.42
CA ALA A 28 26.81 9.92 6.52
C ALA A 28 26.35 8.47 6.39
N GLN A 29 26.16 7.81 7.55
CA GLN A 29 25.61 6.46 7.61
C GLN A 29 24.16 6.46 7.13
N PRO A 30 23.74 5.47 6.31
CA PRO A 30 22.36 5.32 5.88
C PRO A 30 21.42 5.16 7.06
N VAL A 31 20.17 5.62 6.89
CA VAL A 31 19.10 5.46 7.88
C VAL A 31 17.92 4.70 7.25
N THR A 32 17.33 3.78 8.02
CA THR A 32 16.14 3.03 7.61
C THR A 32 14.90 3.57 8.32
N ALA A 33 13.89 3.97 7.55
CA ALA A 33 12.61 4.43 8.08
C ALA A 33 11.77 3.28 8.65
N LYS A 34 10.82 3.60 9.53
CA LYS A 34 9.73 2.69 9.85
C LYS A 34 8.92 2.39 8.59
N SER A 35 8.41 1.16 8.49
CA SER A 35 7.57 0.74 7.37
C SER A 35 6.32 1.61 7.25
N PHE A 36 5.94 1.97 6.04
CA PHE A 36 4.61 2.48 5.77
C PHE A 36 3.58 1.36 5.96
N SER A 37 2.40 1.73 6.42
CA SER A 37 1.31 0.80 6.69
C SER A 37 -0.03 1.36 6.24
N ALA A 38 -1.00 0.47 6.09
CA ALA A 38 -2.41 0.77 5.89
C ALA A 38 -3.25 -0.27 6.64
N THR A 39 -4.56 -0.03 6.73
CA THR A 39 -5.53 -0.99 7.25
C THR A 39 -6.48 -1.38 6.14
N LYS A 40 -6.76 -2.68 6.00
CA LYS A 40 -7.79 -3.20 5.10
C LYS A 40 -9.03 -3.58 5.89
N ALA A 41 -10.18 -3.05 5.50
CA ALA A 41 -11.50 -3.47 5.95
C ALA A 41 -12.29 -4.08 4.80
N LEU A 42 -13.11 -5.11 5.08
CA LEU A 42 -14.04 -5.72 4.14
C LEU A 42 -15.41 -5.82 4.79
N GLU A 43 -16.39 -5.13 4.22
CA GLU A 43 -17.78 -5.21 4.63
C GLU A 43 -18.51 -6.33 3.87
N GLY A 44 -19.51 -6.96 4.50
CA GLY A 44 -20.35 -7.99 3.92
C GLY A 44 -19.87 -9.43 4.10
N ARG A 45 -18.59 -9.65 4.42
CA ARG A 45 -18.02 -10.93 4.87
C ARG A 45 -16.70 -10.76 5.60
N GLY A 46 -16.19 -11.84 6.19
CA GLY A 46 -14.86 -11.86 6.80
C GLY A 46 -13.74 -11.65 5.77
N LEU A 47 -12.70 -10.93 6.21
CA LEU A 47 -11.45 -10.71 5.47
C LEU A 47 -10.55 -11.94 5.61
N ALA A 48 -9.90 -12.37 4.53
CA ALA A 48 -8.89 -13.42 4.55
C ALA A 48 -7.48 -12.81 4.43
N GLU A 49 -6.48 -13.49 5.00
CA GLU A 49 -5.07 -13.12 4.85
C GLU A 49 -4.64 -13.18 3.37
N GLY A 50 -3.86 -12.19 2.92
CA GLY A 50 -3.33 -12.10 1.56
C GLY A 50 -4.39 -11.86 0.49
N GLU A 51 -5.59 -11.48 0.88
CA GLU A 51 -6.71 -11.38 -0.04
C GLU A 51 -6.63 -10.18 -0.98
N PHE A 52 -6.13 -9.05 -0.49
CA PHE A 52 -6.03 -7.80 -1.23
C PHE A 52 -4.57 -7.34 -1.28
N GLU A 53 -4.18 -6.82 -2.43
CA GLU A 53 -2.84 -6.31 -2.70
C GLU A 53 -2.85 -4.79 -2.74
N PHE A 54 -1.76 -4.19 -2.24
CA PHE A 54 -1.53 -2.76 -2.19
C PHE A 54 -0.23 -2.42 -2.88
N GLN A 55 -0.21 -1.29 -3.56
CA GLN A 55 0.93 -0.77 -4.29
C GLN A 55 1.42 0.53 -3.64
N LEU A 56 2.74 0.61 -3.42
CA LEU A 56 3.45 1.84 -3.07
C LEU A 56 4.09 2.41 -4.34
N THR A 57 3.84 3.69 -4.61
CA THR A 57 4.44 4.43 -5.74
C THR A 57 5.00 5.76 -5.28
N ALA A 58 5.95 6.32 -6.03
CA ALA A 58 6.52 7.64 -5.79
C ALA A 58 6.97 8.28 -7.09
N ALA A 59 7.40 9.55 -7.04
CA ALA A 59 8.05 10.22 -8.16
C ALA A 59 9.39 9.55 -8.52
N GLU A 60 9.80 9.70 -9.78
CA GLU A 60 11.08 9.18 -10.26
C GLU A 60 12.25 9.72 -9.40
N GLY A 61 13.22 8.86 -9.11
CA GLY A 61 14.38 9.19 -8.28
C GLY A 61 14.12 9.21 -6.77
N THR A 62 12.88 8.93 -6.32
CA THR A 62 12.57 8.74 -4.90
C THR A 62 13.05 7.35 -4.45
N PRO A 63 13.76 7.20 -3.32
CA PRO A 63 14.13 5.90 -2.77
C PRO A 63 12.89 5.01 -2.57
N MET A 64 12.97 3.76 -3.03
CA MET A 64 11.86 2.80 -2.95
C MET A 64 12.26 1.58 -2.12
N PRO A 65 11.31 0.90 -1.47
CA PRO A 65 11.59 -0.36 -0.79
C PRO A 65 11.91 -1.46 -1.78
N GLN A 66 12.51 -2.54 -1.32
CA GLN A 66 12.80 -3.72 -2.14
C GLN A 66 11.53 -4.33 -2.75
N ALA A 67 10.44 -4.40 -1.96
CA ALA A 67 9.13 -4.80 -2.44
C ALA A 67 8.20 -3.58 -2.39
N THR A 68 7.66 -3.21 -3.56
CA THR A 68 6.72 -2.08 -3.71
C THR A 68 5.27 -2.48 -3.53
N THR A 69 5.00 -3.76 -3.33
CA THR A 69 3.66 -4.30 -3.03
C THR A 69 3.63 -4.95 -1.66
N ALA A 70 2.44 -4.97 -1.08
CA ALA A 70 2.13 -5.65 0.18
C ALA A 70 0.71 -6.21 0.14
N THR A 71 0.43 -7.25 0.93
CA THR A 71 -0.92 -7.79 1.09
C THR A 71 -1.39 -7.62 2.52
N ASN A 72 -2.71 -7.69 2.73
CA ASN A 72 -3.28 -7.62 4.08
C ASN A 72 -3.00 -8.90 4.88
N ALA A 73 -2.74 -8.74 6.17
CA ALA A 73 -2.83 -9.81 7.16
C ALA A 73 -4.30 -10.14 7.49
N ALA A 74 -4.54 -11.19 8.26
CA ALA A 74 -5.89 -11.61 8.66
C ALA A 74 -6.63 -10.56 9.51
N ASP A 75 -5.90 -9.75 10.28
CA ASP A 75 -6.43 -8.64 11.08
C ASP A 75 -6.66 -7.34 10.28
N GLY A 76 -6.35 -7.35 8.99
CA GLY A 76 -6.43 -6.20 8.09
C GLY A 76 -5.17 -5.35 8.03
N THR A 77 -4.14 -5.62 8.81
CA THR A 77 -2.88 -4.87 8.73
C THR A 77 -2.21 -5.07 7.37
N VAL A 78 -1.79 -3.96 6.76
CA VAL A 78 -0.96 -3.94 5.55
C VAL A 78 0.36 -3.25 5.91
N ALA A 79 1.49 -3.94 5.72
CA ALA A 79 2.81 -3.39 6.02
C ALA A 79 3.74 -3.53 4.80
N PHE A 80 4.30 -2.40 4.35
CA PHE A 80 5.30 -2.38 3.27
C PHE A 80 6.69 -2.68 3.81
N SER A 81 7.61 -3.07 2.94
CA SER A 81 9.02 -3.19 3.29
C SER A 81 9.59 -1.83 3.70
N PRO A 82 10.51 -1.76 4.67
CA PRO A 82 11.14 -0.51 5.06
C PRO A 82 12.00 0.07 3.93
N ILE A 83 12.21 1.40 3.96
CA ILE A 83 13.01 2.12 2.99
C ILE A 83 14.28 2.62 3.67
N THR A 84 15.43 2.42 3.03
CA THR A 84 16.72 2.94 3.48
C THR A 84 17.08 4.17 2.66
N TYR A 85 17.49 5.23 3.35
CA TYR A 85 17.89 6.50 2.77
C TYR A 85 19.39 6.73 2.96
N HIS A 86 20.01 7.36 1.97
CA HIS A 86 21.42 7.71 1.93
C HIS A 86 21.60 9.22 1.82
N LEU A 87 22.76 9.72 2.18
CA LEU A 87 23.08 11.15 2.08
C LEU A 87 22.86 11.71 0.66
N GLY A 88 23.16 10.92 -0.37
CA GLY A 88 22.97 11.30 -1.77
C GLY A 88 21.50 11.56 -2.15
N ASP A 89 20.54 10.95 -1.45
CA ASP A 89 19.10 11.13 -1.71
C ASP A 89 18.61 12.53 -1.35
N LEU A 90 19.33 13.21 -0.43
CA LEU A 90 19.07 14.59 -0.05
C LEU A 90 19.45 15.60 -1.14
N ALA A 91 20.23 15.19 -2.15
CA ALA A 91 20.66 16.04 -3.26
C ALA A 91 21.37 17.35 -2.82
N GLY A 92 22.09 17.32 -1.71
CA GLY A 92 22.82 18.47 -1.14
C GLY A 92 21.98 19.34 -0.19
N GLU A 93 20.73 18.99 0.06
CA GLU A 93 19.91 19.63 1.09
C GLU A 93 20.22 19.04 2.48
N THR A 94 20.07 19.83 3.54
CA THR A 94 20.24 19.34 4.93
C THR A 94 19.03 18.53 5.40
N SER A 95 17.87 18.70 4.75
CA SER A 95 16.66 17.95 5.09
C SER A 95 15.76 17.87 3.87
N LYS A 96 15.13 16.70 3.65
CA LYS A 96 14.24 16.48 2.52
C LYS A 96 13.07 15.57 2.89
N THR A 97 11.86 15.95 2.46
CA THR A 97 10.66 15.12 2.63
C THR A 97 10.44 14.28 1.39
N PHE A 98 10.30 12.99 1.59
CA PHE A 98 9.98 12.00 0.56
C PHE A 98 8.51 11.61 0.71
N THR A 99 7.76 11.72 -0.40
CA THR A 99 6.33 11.45 -0.43
C THR A 99 6.03 10.28 -1.36
N TYR A 100 5.14 9.41 -0.90
CA TYR A 100 4.71 8.18 -1.55
C TYR A 100 3.19 8.17 -1.67
N THR A 101 2.68 7.34 -2.57
CA THR A 101 1.25 7.08 -2.70
C THR A 101 0.99 5.60 -2.44
N ILE A 102 0.05 5.32 -1.56
CA ILE A 102 -0.49 3.99 -1.28
C ILE A 102 -1.83 3.88 -2.00
N SER A 103 -2.03 2.80 -2.74
CA SER A 103 -3.30 2.48 -3.42
C SER A 103 -3.58 0.99 -3.37
N GLU A 104 -4.85 0.61 -3.38
CA GLU A 104 -5.26 -0.78 -3.53
C GLU A 104 -5.23 -1.22 -4.99
N VAL A 105 -4.82 -2.45 -5.26
CA VAL A 105 -4.81 -3.04 -6.60
C VAL A 105 -6.16 -3.73 -6.84
N ALA A 106 -6.97 -3.18 -7.74
CA ALA A 106 -8.25 -3.76 -8.12
C ALA A 106 -8.04 -4.93 -9.08
N ASN A 107 -7.99 -6.16 -8.58
CA ASN A 107 -7.76 -7.38 -9.34
C ASN A 107 -9.05 -8.10 -9.81
N GLY A 108 -10.21 -7.44 -9.70
CA GLY A 108 -11.47 -7.92 -10.30
C GLY A 108 -12.14 -9.08 -9.56
N LYS A 109 -11.97 -9.21 -8.24
CA LYS A 109 -12.66 -10.27 -7.46
C LYS A 109 -14.17 -10.13 -7.56
N ALA A 110 -14.85 -11.25 -7.87
CA ALA A 110 -16.30 -11.28 -8.03
C ALA A 110 -17.02 -10.87 -6.73
N GLY A 111 -18.01 -10.01 -6.85
CA GLY A 111 -18.81 -9.51 -5.75
C GLY A 111 -18.11 -8.45 -4.89
N VAL A 112 -16.87 -8.03 -5.22
CA VAL A 112 -16.12 -7.00 -4.49
C VAL A 112 -16.20 -5.66 -5.22
N THR A 113 -16.61 -4.64 -4.49
CA THR A 113 -16.42 -3.23 -4.87
C THR A 113 -15.20 -2.72 -4.14
N TYR A 114 -14.18 -2.30 -4.89
CA TYR A 114 -12.88 -1.85 -4.38
C TYR A 114 -12.92 -0.39 -3.97
N ASP A 115 -12.19 -0.07 -2.91
CA ASP A 115 -11.85 1.30 -2.55
C ASP A 115 -10.85 1.85 -3.58
N GLN A 116 -11.21 2.95 -4.24
CA GLN A 116 -10.39 3.61 -5.26
C GLN A 116 -9.59 4.79 -4.71
N THR A 117 -9.65 5.01 -3.40
CA THR A 117 -8.94 6.11 -2.75
C THR A 117 -7.43 5.89 -2.87
N LYS A 118 -6.69 6.99 -2.98
CA LYS A 118 -5.24 7.01 -2.91
C LYS A 118 -4.84 7.82 -1.70
N HIS A 119 -3.97 7.26 -0.88
CA HIS A 119 -3.46 7.91 0.31
C HIS A 119 -1.99 8.26 0.14
N THR A 120 -1.59 9.40 0.68
CA THR A 120 -0.18 9.79 0.71
C THR A 120 0.48 9.28 1.99
N ALA A 121 1.77 8.98 1.90
CA ALA A 121 2.61 8.68 3.03
C ALA A 121 3.93 9.42 2.86
N SER A 122 4.47 10.02 3.91
CA SER A 122 5.72 10.76 3.82
C SER A 122 6.59 10.59 5.05
N VAL A 123 7.89 10.77 4.85
CA VAL A 123 8.91 10.87 5.90
C VAL A 123 9.86 12.00 5.56
N THR A 124 10.44 12.63 6.57
CA THR A 124 11.48 13.62 6.42
C THR A 124 12.81 13.04 6.88
N VAL A 125 13.82 13.08 6.00
CA VAL A 125 15.18 12.66 6.30
C VAL A 125 16.04 13.90 6.50
N THR A 126 16.87 13.90 7.54
CA THR A 126 17.72 15.03 7.90
C THR A 126 19.17 14.56 8.09
N ASP A 127 20.10 15.29 7.50
CA ASP A 127 21.53 15.17 7.78
C ASP A 127 21.85 15.93 9.08
N ASN A 128 22.32 15.19 10.09
CA ASN A 128 22.64 15.76 11.41
C ASN A 128 23.98 16.51 11.43
N GLY A 129 24.77 16.44 10.34
CA GLY A 129 26.06 17.11 10.20
C GLY A 129 27.20 16.46 10.98
N ASP A 130 26.95 15.32 11.61
CA ASP A 130 27.90 14.54 12.43
C ASP A 130 28.28 13.18 11.83
N GLY A 131 27.91 12.95 10.55
CA GLY A 131 28.08 11.67 9.87
C GLY A 131 26.92 10.72 10.06
N THR A 132 25.79 11.18 10.60
CA THR A 132 24.56 10.40 10.73
C THR A 132 23.38 11.07 10.04
N LEU A 133 22.40 10.26 9.60
CA LEU A 133 21.10 10.71 9.15
C LEU A 133 20.05 10.35 10.20
N SER A 134 19.02 11.20 10.30
CA SER A 134 17.80 10.90 11.03
C SER A 134 16.60 10.86 10.09
N VAL A 135 15.55 10.09 10.46
CA VAL A 135 14.30 10.01 9.70
C VAL A 135 13.12 10.13 10.67
N SER A 136 12.13 10.91 10.25
CA SER A 136 10.89 11.08 11.03
C SER A 136 10.05 9.80 11.06
N ASP A 137 9.08 9.72 11.95
CA ASP A 137 8.00 8.77 11.83
C ASP A 137 7.17 9.06 10.57
N PRO A 138 6.54 8.02 9.96
CA PRO A 138 5.62 8.21 8.85
C PRO A 138 4.45 9.11 9.22
N VAL A 139 4.08 9.99 8.30
CA VAL A 139 2.82 10.74 8.34
C VAL A 139 2.04 10.46 7.07
N TYR A 140 0.71 10.45 7.19
CA TYR A 140 -0.21 10.09 6.13
C TYR A 140 -1.14 11.26 5.82
N ASP A 141 -1.56 11.37 4.56
CA ASP A 141 -2.48 12.40 4.05
C ASP A 141 -2.11 13.81 4.57
N ASP A 142 -3.02 14.48 5.26
CA ASP A 142 -2.83 15.84 5.78
C ASP A 142 -2.01 15.90 7.10
N GLY A 143 -1.07 14.98 7.29
CA GLY A 143 -0.19 14.99 8.48
C GLY A 143 -0.65 14.08 9.60
N SER A 144 -1.56 13.14 9.35
CA SER A 144 -1.98 12.13 10.33
C SER A 144 -0.85 11.14 10.63
N ALA A 145 -0.64 10.81 11.90
CA ALA A 145 0.21 9.69 12.32
C ALA A 145 -0.48 8.32 12.21
N THR A 146 -1.80 8.31 11.96
CA THR A 146 -2.60 7.09 11.84
C THR A 146 -2.59 6.59 10.40
N ALA A 147 -2.26 5.32 10.22
CA ALA A 147 -2.30 4.67 8.91
C ALA A 147 -3.71 4.72 8.29
N PRO A 148 -3.84 4.96 6.98
CA PRO A 148 -5.13 5.05 6.30
C PRO A 148 -5.84 3.70 6.24
N THR A 149 -7.17 3.75 6.09
CA THR A 149 -8.01 2.56 5.97
C THR A 149 -8.62 2.50 4.57
N PHE A 150 -8.48 1.34 3.92
CA PHE A 150 -9.15 1.02 2.67
C PHE A 150 -10.33 0.08 2.96
N THR A 151 -11.54 0.49 2.58
CA THR A 151 -12.76 -0.28 2.85
C THR A 151 -13.38 -0.79 1.55
N ASN A 152 -13.37 -2.12 1.34
CA ASN A 152 -14.10 -2.76 0.26
C ASN A 152 -15.45 -3.26 0.76
N THR A 153 -16.42 -3.35 -0.15
CA THR A 153 -17.70 -3.95 0.12
C THR A 153 -17.87 -5.23 -0.70
N TYR A 154 -18.24 -6.33 -0.04
CA TYR A 154 -18.57 -7.59 -0.69
C TYR A 154 -20.08 -7.77 -0.73
N LYS A 155 -20.60 -8.10 -1.90
CA LYS A 155 -22.00 -8.48 -2.10
C LYS A 155 -22.07 -9.72 -3.00
N ALA A 156 -22.57 -10.82 -2.46
CA ALA A 156 -22.81 -12.01 -3.27
C ALA A 156 -23.92 -11.75 -4.30
N ALA A 157 -23.74 -12.27 -5.51
CA ALA A 157 -24.81 -12.28 -6.49
C ALA A 157 -25.96 -13.19 -6.00
N ALA A 158 -27.19 -12.75 -6.19
CA ALA A 158 -28.34 -13.60 -5.93
C ALA A 158 -28.35 -14.78 -6.90
N VAL A 159 -28.55 -15.99 -6.38
CA VAL A 159 -28.75 -17.20 -7.18
C VAL A 159 -30.25 -17.50 -7.21
N THR A 160 -30.80 -17.55 -8.40
CA THR A 160 -32.19 -18.00 -8.58
C THR A 160 -32.16 -19.45 -8.99
N THR A 161 -32.75 -20.34 -8.19
CA THR A 161 -32.95 -21.73 -8.53
C THR A 161 -34.41 -21.95 -8.93
N ALA A 162 -34.64 -22.84 -9.89
CA ALA A 162 -36.00 -23.26 -10.20
C ALA A 162 -36.61 -23.98 -8.99
N LEU A 163 -37.83 -23.63 -8.64
CA LEU A 163 -38.56 -24.35 -7.59
C LEU A 163 -38.80 -25.79 -7.99
N PRO A 164 -38.80 -26.76 -7.04
CA PRO A 164 -39.15 -28.12 -7.30
C PRO A 164 -40.60 -28.20 -7.82
N THR A 165 -40.82 -28.91 -8.90
CA THR A 165 -42.14 -29.15 -9.43
C THR A 165 -42.75 -30.35 -8.72
N VAL A 166 -44.04 -30.22 -8.35
CA VAL A 166 -44.81 -31.31 -7.74
C VAL A 166 -45.97 -31.65 -8.67
N THR A 167 -46.10 -32.92 -9.02
CA THR A 167 -47.23 -33.42 -9.83
C THR A 167 -48.22 -34.13 -8.92
N LYS A 168 -49.46 -33.67 -8.90
CA LYS A 168 -50.57 -34.37 -8.23
C LYS A 168 -51.28 -35.27 -9.25
N ILE A 169 -51.35 -36.55 -8.94
CA ILE A 169 -52.11 -37.53 -9.74
C ILE A 169 -53.28 -37.99 -8.89
N VAL A 170 -54.47 -37.97 -9.47
CA VAL A 170 -55.70 -38.59 -8.90
C VAL A 170 -56.03 -39.78 -9.77
N SER A 171 -56.08 -40.99 -9.17
CA SER A 171 -56.43 -42.24 -9.84
C SER A 171 -57.74 -42.79 -9.26
N GLY A 172 -58.44 -43.59 -10.01
CA GLY A 172 -59.76 -44.16 -9.71
C GLY A 172 -60.93 -43.56 -10.53
N ASP A 173 -62.15 -43.77 -10.09
CA ASP A 173 -63.30 -43.21 -10.77
C ASP A 173 -63.29 -41.70 -10.75
N LYS A 174 -63.50 -41.08 -11.89
CA LYS A 174 -63.43 -39.63 -12.05
C LYS A 174 -64.52 -38.96 -11.21
N PRO A 175 -64.24 -38.13 -10.21
CA PRO A 175 -65.24 -37.37 -9.49
C PRO A 175 -65.82 -36.26 -10.36
N ASP A 176 -67.04 -35.82 -10.07
CA ASP A 176 -67.73 -34.74 -10.77
C ASP A 176 -67.00 -33.40 -10.66
N ALA A 177 -66.23 -33.24 -9.56
CA ALA A 177 -65.35 -32.12 -9.38
C ALA A 177 -64.05 -32.59 -8.62
N TYR A 178 -62.88 -32.07 -9.03
CA TYR A 178 -61.67 -32.33 -8.33
C TYR A 178 -61.54 -31.40 -7.09
N PRO A 179 -61.24 -31.94 -5.91
CA PRO A 179 -60.98 -31.10 -4.74
C PRO A 179 -59.73 -30.27 -4.98
N THR A 180 -59.65 -29.10 -4.35
CA THR A 180 -58.44 -28.29 -4.31
C THR A 180 -57.40 -28.97 -3.41
N PHE A 181 -56.19 -29.17 -3.93
CA PHE A 181 -55.08 -29.70 -3.18
C PHE A 181 -54.09 -28.57 -2.92
N THR A 182 -53.75 -28.35 -1.64
CA THR A 182 -52.75 -27.36 -1.21
C THR A 182 -51.44 -28.06 -0.89
N PHE A 183 -50.33 -27.51 -1.37
CA PHE A 183 -48.99 -27.98 -1.07
C PHE A 183 -48.27 -26.89 -0.34
N ALA A 184 -47.51 -27.25 0.72
CA ALA A 184 -46.62 -26.35 1.45
C ALA A 184 -45.18 -26.70 1.16
N LEU A 185 -44.33 -25.71 0.96
CA LEU A 185 -42.90 -25.83 0.91
C LEU A 185 -42.33 -25.37 2.26
N GLU A 186 -41.60 -26.23 2.94
CA GLU A 186 -40.99 -25.93 4.23
C GLU A 186 -39.47 -25.87 4.09
N ALA A 187 -38.87 -24.87 4.73
CA ALA A 187 -37.42 -24.78 4.82
C ALA A 187 -36.88 -25.78 5.84
N LEU A 188 -35.87 -26.53 5.46
CA LEU A 188 -35.15 -27.41 6.36
C LEU A 188 -33.75 -26.80 6.68
N ASN A 189 -33.33 -26.88 7.93
CA ASN A 189 -31.97 -26.49 8.36
C ASN A 189 -31.56 -25.06 7.99
N GLY A 190 -32.46 -24.09 8.11
CA GLY A 190 -32.15 -22.68 7.85
C GLY A 190 -32.06 -22.31 6.37
N SER A 191 -32.56 -23.16 5.47
CA SER A 191 -32.71 -22.81 4.06
C SER A 191 -33.69 -21.62 3.88
N ILE A 192 -33.40 -20.77 2.90
CA ILE A 192 -34.25 -19.61 2.58
C ILE A 192 -35.40 -20.09 1.71
N LEU A 193 -36.63 -19.75 2.10
CA LEU A 193 -37.79 -19.91 1.25
C LEU A 193 -37.86 -18.79 0.19
N PRO A 194 -38.40 -19.06 -1.01
CA PRO A 194 -38.69 -18.00 -1.95
C PRO A 194 -39.73 -17.04 -1.34
N ASP A 195 -39.50 -15.74 -1.58
CA ASP A 195 -40.53 -14.74 -1.25
C ASP A 195 -41.85 -15.13 -1.92
N SER A 196 -42.91 -15.13 -1.15
CA SER A 196 -44.27 -15.29 -1.70
C SER A 196 -44.54 -14.06 -2.57
N ALA A 197 -44.23 -14.16 -3.86
CA ALA A 197 -44.75 -13.23 -4.83
C ALA A 197 -46.28 -13.45 -4.90
N GLY A 198 -47.03 -12.49 -4.37
CA GLY A 198 -48.46 -12.46 -4.47
C GLY A 198 -48.91 -12.26 -5.90
#